data_3bf49473edc6cb4e7e96c3a7cb5dae06
#
_entry.id   3bf49473edc6cb4e7e96c3a7cb5dae06
#
_cell.length_a   1.000
_cell.length_b   1.000
_cell.length_c   1.000
_cell.angle_alpha   90.00
_cell.angle_beta   90.00
_cell.angle_gamma   90.00
#
_symmetry.space_group_name_H-M   'P 1'
#
loop_
_entity.id
_entity.type
_entity.pdbx_description
1 polymer ?
#
loop_
_entity_poly.entity_id
_entity_poly.type
_entity_poly.pdbx_seq_one_letter_code
_entity_poly.pdbx_strand_id
1 'polypeptide(L)'
;MSFKCGIVGLPNVGKSTLFNALTNSSKAQAANFPFCTIEPNIGVVPVPDERLDKLVEVSKSKKKINTTIEFVDIAGLVEGASKGEGLGNKFLSHIREVDAVIHMIRCFDSDDIQNVNPTVDPIRDLEIIETEMMLADLESIQKRLEKNNKKNLDEEQLKILEIALDCINNSKDIQILYDQFEKKLIKQCGLLSLKPKIFVCNVDESSVQNGNHYTEAFIAKFGNKNTLIVSADIENQINQLENDEKKNYMQMIGLKRTGLKMLIQKGYSVLELDTFFTSGPEETRAWTIQKNCTAPKAAGEIHTDFEKGFIRAETIGYEDFITNNGWVNSKTNGKMRLEGKDYIVKDGDILNFRFNT
;
A
#
# COMPACT_ATOMS: atom_id res chain seq x y z
N MET A 1 -9.99 8.38 -3.82
CA MET A 1 -9.88 7.64 -2.51
C MET A 1 -8.42 7.58 -2.10
N SER A 2 -8.10 7.75 -0.82
CA SER A 2 -6.74 7.54 -0.31
C SER A 2 -6.64 6.11 0.22
N PHE A 3 -5.57 5.39 -0.16
CA PHE A 3 -5.32 4.02 0.30
C PHE A 3 -4.37 4.05 1.48
N LYS A 4 -4.69 3.26 2.52
CA LYS A 4 -3.99 3.26 3.80
C LYS A 4 -3.20 1.97 4.00
N CYS A 5 -1.91 2.10 4.32
CA CYS A 5 -1.04 1.01 4.73
C CYS A 5 -0.68 1.18 6.21
N GLY A 6 -1.04 0.22 7.05
CA GLY A 6 -0.70 0.22 8.46
C GLY A 6 0.64 -0.46 8.73
N ILE A 7 1.56 0.23 9.41
CA ILE A 7 2.84 -0.35 9.81
C ILE A 7 2.67 -0.97 11.21
N VAL A 8 2.89 -2.27 11.30
CA VAL A 8 2.80 -3.04 12.53
C VAL A 8 4.12 -3.75 12.82
N GLY A 9 4.37 -4.09 14.05
CA GLY A 9 5.57 -4.81 14.48
C GLY A 9 5.67 -4.83 16.00
N LEU A 10 6.48 -5.74 16.54
CA LEU A 10 6.81 -5.77 17.95
C LEU A 10 7.57 -4.50 18.36
N PRO A 11 7.68 -4.19 19.66
CA PRO A 11 8.50 -3.07 20.12
C PRO A 11 9.97 -3.21 19.65
N ASN A 12 10.59 -2.07 19.38
CA ASN A 12 12.02 -1.96 19.04
C ASN A 12 12.48 -2.65 17.74
N VAL A 13 11.56 -2.90 16.80
CA VAL A 13 11.89 -3.44 15.45
C VAL A 13 12.26 -2.36 14.43
N GLY A 14 12.25 -1.06 14.80
CA GLY A 14 12.54 0.06 13.89
C GLY A 14 11.30 0.70 13.23
N LYS A 15 10.10 0.38 13.72
CA LYS A 15 8.83 0.85 13.13
C LYS A 15 8.74 2.37 13.04
N SER A 16 8.95 3.08 14.13
CA SER A 16 8.89 4.56 14.17
C SER A 16 10.03 5.20 13.36
N THR A 17 11.21 4.57 13.28
CA THR A 17 12.30 5.03 12.42
C THR A 17 11.89 4.97 10.95
N LEU A 18 11.32 3.86 10.49
CA LEU A 18 10.80 3.72 9.12
C LEU A 18 9.68 4.72 8.83
N PHE A 19 8.72 4.87 9.76
CA PHE A 19 7.62 5.82 9.61
C PHE A 19 8.12 7.26 9.51
N ASN A 20 9.08 7.66 10.35
CA ASN A 20 9.70 8.98 10.30
C ASN A 20 10.47 9.19 8.98
N ALA A 21 11.18 8.17 8.49
CA ALA A 21 11.86 8.23 7.20
C ALA A 21 10.87 8.43 6.04
N LEU A 22 9.72 7.73 6.05
CA LEU A 22 8.64 7.91 5.08
C LEU A 22 8.05 9.34 5.12
N THR A 23 7.74 9.84 6.32
CA THR A 23 7.07 11.13 6.51
C THR A 23 8.01 12.32 6.31
N ASN A 24 9.28 12.21 6.67
CA ASN A 24 10.27 13.27 6.44
C ASN A 24 10.61 13.44 4.97
N SER A 25 10.66 12.35 4.20
CA SER A 25 10.78 12.42 2.74
C SER A 25 9.62 13.16 2.08
N SER A 26 8.44 13.13 2.69
CA SER A 26 7.24 13.80 2.17
C SER A 26 7.09 15.26 2.62
N LYS A 27 7.63 15.66 3.77
CA LYS A 27 7.52 17.05 4.26
C LYS A 27 8.15 18.06 3.31
N ALA A 28 9.25 17.73 2.67
CA ALA A 28 9.88 18.57 1.65
C ALA A 28 9.03 18.71 0.37
N GLN A 29 8.12 17.76 0.09
CA GLN A 29 7.23 17.74 -1.06
C GLN A 29 5.78 18.17 -0.72
N ALA A 30 5.37 18.02 0.54
CA ALA A 30 4.01 18.28 1.03
C ALA A 30 3.61 19.78 0.97
N ALA A 31 4.56 20.70 0.88
CA ALA A 31 4.28 22.14 0.70
C ALA A 31 3.41 22.45 -0.54
N ASN A 32 3.25 21.48 -1.46
CA ASN A 32 2.48 21.63 -2.69
C ASN A 32 1.10 20.93 -2.68
N PHE A 33 0.73 20.26 -1.56
CA PHE A 33 -0.56 19.57 -1.47
C PHE A 33 -1.56 20.38 -0.62
N PRO A 34 -2.63 20.95 -1.21
CA PRO A 34 -3.72 21.54 -0.43
C PRO A 34 -4.45 20.42 0.34
N PHE A 35 -4.75 20.66 1.63
CA PHE A 35 -5.55 19.82 2.53
C PHE A 35 -4.86 18.63 3.22
N CYS A 36 -3.55 18.60 3.36
CA CYS A 36 -2.91 17.63 4.27
C CYS A 36 -3.17 18.03 5.73
N THR A 37 -4.16 17.42 6.36
CA THR A 37 -4.30 17.44 7.81
C THR A 37 -3.23 16.53 8.41
N ILE A 38 -2.35 17.08 9.24
CA ILE A 38 -1.33 16.27 9.95
C ILE A 38 -2.03 15.68 11.18
N GLU A 39 -2.57 14.46 11.01
CA GLU A 39 -2.98 13.66 12.16
C GLU A 39 -1.73 12.96 12.75
N PRO A 40 -1.61 12.91 14.08
CA PRO A 40 -0.52 12.15 14.70
C PRO A 40 -0.61 10.69 14.23
N ASN A 41 0.52 10.14 13.76
CA ASN A 41 0.67 8.78 13.25
C ASN A 41 0.12 8.49 11.83
N ILE A 42 -0.27 9.50 11.04
CA ILE A 42 -0.60 9.34 9.62
C ILE A 42 0.40 10.13 8.79
N GLY A 43 1.05 9.46 7.85
CA GLY A 43 1.98 10.05 6.88
C GLY A 43 1.44 9.95 5.46
N VAL A 44 1.18 11.08 4.80
CA VAL A 44 0.80 11.11 3.38
C VAL A 44 2.07 11.19 2.54
N VAL A 45 2.30 10.19 1.71
CA VAL A 45 3.54 10.05 0.93
C VAL A 45 3.22 10.07 -0.56
N PRO A 46 3.87 10.94 -1.36
CA PRO A 46 3.70 10.93 -2.80
C PRO A 46 4.27 9.65 -3.41
N VAL A 47 3.55 9.09 -4.37
CA VAL A 47 4.00 7.91 -5.12
C VAL A 47 4.94 8.36 -6.24
N PRO A 48 6.21 7.93 -6.23
CA PRO A 48 7.13 8.27 -7.29
C PRO A 48 6.76 7.57 -8.60
N ASP A 49 6.52 8.33 -9.66
CA ASP A 49 6.26 7.81 -10.99
C ASP A 49 7.04 8.61 -12.04
N GLU A 50 8.03 7.98 -12.66
CA GLU A 50 8.90 8.60 -13.67
C GLU A 50 8.11 8.95 -14.95
N ARG A 51 6.98 8.30 -15.20
CA ARG A 51 6.10 8.62 -16.33
C ARG A 51 5.51 10.02 -16.21
N LEU A 52 5.19 10.44 -14.98
CA LEU A 52 4.63 11.76 -14.70
C LEU A 52 5.61 12.88 -15.07
N ASP A 53 6.91 12.68 -14.82
CA ASP A 53 7.96 13.67 -15.18
C ASP A 53 8.01 13.89 -16.68
N LYS A 54 8.03 12.81 -17.47
CA LYS A 54 8.03 12.87 -18.93
C LYS A 54 6.75 13.49 -19.50
N LEU A 55 5.60 13.22 -18.88
CA LEU A 55 4.32 13.82 -19.28
C LEU A 55 4.32 15.34 -19.05
N VAL A 56 4.90 15.80 -17.94
CA VAL A 56 5.06 17.24 -17.64
C VAL A 56 5.91 17.93 -18.69
N GLU A 57 7.03 17.31 -19.08
CA GLU A 57 7.92 17.84 -20.13
C GLU A 57 7.19 17.95 -21.48
N VAL A 58 6.52 16.89 -21.91
CA VAL A 58 5.79 16.83 -23.20
C VAL A 58 4.65 17.86 -23.24
N SER A 59 3.86 17.95 -22.16
CA SER A 59 2.71 18.87 -22.09
C SER A 59 3.10 20.28 -21.66
N LYS A 60 4.37 20.51 -21.29
CA LYS A 60 4.89 21.79 -20.75
C LYS A 60 4.03 22.30 -19.59
N SER A 61 3.65 21.40 -18.71
CA SER A 61 2.71 21.69 -17.63
C SER A 61 3.31 22.59 -16.58
N LYS A 62 2.53 23.58 -16.11
CA LYS A 62 2.94 24.48 -15.03
C LYS A 62 2.99 23.79 -13.67
N LYS A 63 2.16 22.75 -13.47
CA LYS A 63 2.04 22.02 -12.22
C LYS A 63 2.16 20.52 -12.44
N LYS A 64 2.91 19.86 -11.54
CA LYS A 64 3.05 18.42 -11.43
C LYS A 64 2.39 17.97 -10.13
N ILE A 65 1.43 17.04 -10.18
CA ILE A 65 0.76 16.50 -8.99
C ILE A 65 0.86 14.97 -9.00
N ASN A 66 1.64 14.44 -8.06
CA ASN A 66 1.72 13.00 -7.82
C ASN A 66 0.44 12.51 -7.14
N THR A 67 0.12 11.24 -7.31
CA THR A 67 -0.82 10.58 -6.41
C THR A 67 -0.15 10.26 -5.07
N THR A 68 -0.95 9.95 -4.05
CA THR A 68 -0.46 9.72 -2.69
C THR A 68 -0.96 8.39 -2.12
N ILE A 69 -0.20 7.86 -1.18
CA ILE A 69 -0.58 6.73 -0.32
C ILE A 69 -0.40 7.16 1.14
N GLU A 70 -1.29 6.73 2.01
CA GLU A 70 -1.20 7.00 3.44
C GLU A 70 -0.53 5.84 4.17
N PHE A 71 0.45 6.17 5.01
CA PHE A 71 1.05 5.24 5.95
C PHE A 71 0.57 5.59 7.35
N VAL A 72 0.17 4.58 8.12
CA VAL A 72 -0.31 4.74 9.49
C VAL A 72 0.65 4.00 10.41
N ASP A 73 1.29 4.71 11.36
CA ASP A 73 2.07 4.08 12.42
C ASP A 73 1.11 3.52 13.47
N ILE A 74 0.91 2.20 13.44
CA ILE A 74 0.07 1.51 14.40
C ILE A 74 0.93 1.13 15.60
N ALA A 75 0.55 1.60 16.80
CA ALA A 75 1.27 1.33 18.04
C ALA A 75 1.55 -0.17 18.21
N GLY A 76 2.77 -0.50 18.66
CA GLY A 76 3.23 -1.88 18.74
C GLY A 76 2.34 -2.79 19.60
N LEU A 77 2.27 -4.03 19.20
CA LEU A 77 1.57 -5.09 19.92
C LEU A 77 2.34 -5.45 21.20
N VAL A 78 1.62 -5.58 22.32
CA VAL A 78 2.10 -6.27 23.51
C VAL A 78 1.43 -7.65 23.50
N GLU A 79 2.20 -8.70 23.80
CA GLU A 79 1.71 -10.07 23.85
C GLU A 79 0.48 -10.20 24.74
N GLY A 80 -0.56 -10.91 24.27
CA GLY A 80 -1.85 -11.04 24.97
C GLY A 80 -2.84 -9.89 24.71
N ALA A 81 -2.61 -9.11 23.66
CA ALA A 81 -3.41 -7.94 23.30
C ALA A 81 -4.90 -8.26 23.02
N SER A 82 -5.20 -9.46 22.54
CA SER A 82 -6.59 -9.94 22.31
C SER A 82 -7.36 -10.23 23.60
N LYS A 83 -6.66 -10.52 24.70
CA LYS A 83 -7.27 -10.87 26.02
C LYS A 83 -7.26 -9.71 27.00
N GLY A 84 -6.59 -8.58 26.70
CA GLY A 84 -6.39 -7.45 27.59
C GLY A 84 -7.32 -6.28 27.31
N GLU A 85 -7.79 -5.63 28.37
CA GLU A 85 -8.52 -4.38 28.29
C GLU A 85 -7.60 -3.25 27.81
N GLY A 86 -7.93 -2.61 26.69
CA GLY A 86 -7.42 -1.30 26.30
C GLY A 86 -6.47 -1.26 25.08
N LEU A 87 -5.18 -1.52 25.23
CA LEU A 87 -4.17 -1.28 24.17
C LEU A 87 -4.27 -2.26 22.99
N GLY A 88 -4.55 -3.54 23.23
CA GLY A 88 -4.70 -4.53 22.18
C GLY A 88 -5.92 -4.31 21.30
N ASN A 89 -7.05 -3.94 21.88
CA ASN A 89 -8.25 -3.60 21.14
C ASN A 89 -8.05 -2.36 20.23
N LYS A 90 -7.27 -1.38 20.67
CA LYS A 90 -6.90 -0.22 19.85
C LYS A 90 -6.01 -0.61 18.66
N PHE A 91 -5.01 -1.49 18.90
CA PHE A 91 -4.15 -2.03 17.85
C PHE A 91 -4.97 -2.71 16.75
N LEU A 92 -5.85 -3.64 17.13
CA LEU A 92 -6.71 -4.36 16.20
C LEU A 92 -7.73 -3.45 15.50
N SER A 93 -8.24 -2.41 16.19
CA SER A 93 -9.10 -1.39 15.59
C SER A 93 -8.36 -0.63 14.48
N HIS A 94 -7.14 -0.17 14.72
CA HIS A 94 -6.35 0.52 13.70
C HIS A 94 -6.03 -0.39 12.51
N ILE A 95 -5.74 -1.70 12.74
CA ILE A 95 -5.58 -2.64 11.63
C ILE A 95 -6.87 -2.77 10.81
N ARG A 96 -8.06 -2.69 11.41
CA ARG A 96 -9.34 -2.73 10.67
C ARG A 96 -9.48 -1.56 9.69
N GLU A 97 -8.97 -0.39 10.03
CA GLU A 97 -9.12 0.86 9.26
C GLU A 97 -8.16 0.99 8.06
N VAL A 98 -7.13 0.16 7.97
CA VAL A 98 -6.17 0.19 6.87
C VAL A 98 -6.49 -0.83 5.77
N ASP A 99 -6.03 -0.57 4.55
CA ASP A 99 -6.28 -1.44 3.39
C ASP A 99 -5.24 -2.56 3.26
N ALA A 100 -4.01 -2.34 3.72
CA ALA A 100 -2.92 -3.33 3.76
C ALA A 100 -2.11 -3.20 5.04
N VAL A 101 -1.43 -4.27 5.43
CA VAL A 101 -0.58 -4.33 6.63
C VAL A 101 0.88 -4.51 6.23
N ILE A 102 1.76 -3.67 6.77
CA ILE A 102 3.20 -3.75 6.63
C ILE A 102 3.75 -4.30 7.93
N HIS A 103 4.20 -5.54 7.91
CA HIS A 103 4.87 -6.16 9.05
C HIS A 103 6.33 -5.75 9.07
N MET A 104 6.71 -4.94 10.05
CA MET A 104 8.10 -4.58 10.33
C MET A 104 8.73 -5.62 11.24
N ILE A 105 9.78 -6.26 10.75
CA ILE A 105 10.39 -7.45 11.36
C ILE A 105 11.87 -7.17 11.62
N ARG A 106 12.32 -7.43 12.84
CA ARG A 106 13.72 -7.25 13.21
C ARG A 106 14.56 -8.41 12.68
N CYS A 107 15.54 -8.09 11.85
CA CYS A 107 16.50 -9.03 11.26
C CYS A 107 17.94 -8.55 11.50
N PHE A 108 18.25 -8.04 12.69
CA PHE A 108 19.59 -7.59 13.10
C PHE A 108 19.80 -7.79 14.60
N ASP A 109 21.04 -8.02 14.98
CA ASP A 109 21.47 -8.06 16.38
C ASP A 109 21.91 -6.65 16.82
N SER A 110 21.65 -6.30 18.07
CA SER A 110 22.14 -5.08 18.70
C SER A 110 22.13 -5.23 20.21
N ASP A 111 23.26 -4.93 20.83
CA ASP A 111 23.41 -4.94 22.28
C ASP A 111 22.74 -3.73 22.95
N ASP A 112 22.58 -2.62 22.19
CA ASP A 112 22.00 -1.38 22.68
C ASP A 112 20.47 -1.35 22.61
N ILE A 113 19.86 -2.23 21.81
CA ILE A 113 18.42 -2.27 21.59
C ILE A 113 17.82 -3.49 22.27
N GLN A 114 17.12 -3.26 23.40
CA GLN A 114 16.44 -4.33 24.12
C GLN A 114 15.45 -5.06 23.21
N ASN A 115 15.56 -6.37 23.17
CA ASN A 115 14.59 -7.23 22.52
C ASN A 115 13.45 -7.56 23.50
N VAL A 116 12.23 -7.71 22.99
CA VAL A 116 11.10 -8.20 23.82
C VAL A 116 11.35 -9.64 24.25
N ASN A 117 11.94 -10.42 23.37
CA ASN A 117 12.32 -11.81 23.59
C ASN A 117 13.85 -11.94 23.74
N PRO A 118 14.36 -12.97 24.45
CA PRO A 118 15.79 -13.12 24.68
C PRO A 118 16.66 -13.23 23.40
N THR A 119 16.05 -13.68 22.30
CA THR A 119 16.73 -13.89 21.00
C THR A 119 15.96 -13.22 19.88
N VAL A 120 16.69 -12.75 18.86
CA VAL A 120 16.08 -12.29 17.60
C VAL A 120 15.56 -13.51 16.84
N ASP A 121 14.28 -13.51 16.52
CA ASP A 121 13.62 -14.57 15.73
C ASP A 121 12.50 -13.96 14.88
N PRO A 122 12.82 -13.61 13.61
CA PRO A 122 11.88 -12.97 12.69
C PRO A 122 10.59 -13.77 12.44
N ILE A 123 10.71 -15.09 12.46
CA ILE A 123 9.60 -15.99 12.18
C ILE A 123 8.63 -15.98 13.35
N ARG A 124 9.11 -16.20 14.56
CA ARG A 124 8.32 -16.16 15.78
C ARG A 124 7.65 -14.80 15.95
N ASP A 125 8.38 -13.72 15.72
CA ASP A 125 7.87 -12.35 15.90
C ASP A 125 6.72 -12.04 14.95
N LEU A 126 6.75 -12.52 13.70
CA LEU A 126 5.62 -12.46 12.79
C LEU A 126 4.45 -13.32 13.26
N GLU A 127 4.71 -14.57 13.65
CA GLU A 127 3.68 -15.52 14.09
C GLU A 127 2.90 -15.03 15.31
N ILE A 128 3.53 -14.28 16.22
CA ILE A 128 2.85 -13.64 17.36
C ILE A 128 1.77 -12.67 16.83
N ILE A 129 2.11 -11.76 15.91
CA ILE A 129 1.17 -10.78 15.36
C ILE A 129 0.05 -11.46 14.58
N GLU A 130 0.40 -12.42 13.73
CA GLU A 130 -0.58 -13.17 12.94
C GLU A 130 -1.56 -13.95 13.83
N THR A 131 -1.07 -14.53 14.92
CA THR A 131 -1.91 -15.25 15.90
C THR A 131 -2.90 -14.30 16.57
N GLU A 132 -2.48 -13.11 16.98
CA GLU A 132 -3.37 -12.11 17.58
C GLU A 132 -4.45 -11.64 16.57
N MET A 133 -4.08 -11.46 15.29
CA MET A 133 -5.05 -11.14 14.23
C MET A 133 -6.06 -12.27 14.02
N MET A 134 -5.62 -13.54 14.03
CA MET A 134 -6.49 -14.70 13.90
C MET A 134 -7.42 -14.85 15.11
N LEU A 135 -6.93 -14.61 16.32
CA LEU A 135 -7.78 -14.65 17.55
C LEU A 135 -8.86 -13.57 17.51
N ALA A 136 -8.51 -12.37 17.03
CA ALA A 136 -9.50 -11.30 16.85
C ALA A 136 -10.54 -11.63 15.77
N ASP A 137 -10.14 -12.30 14.70
CA ASP A 137 -11.05 -12.79 13.68
C ASP A 137 -11.97 -13.89 14.25
N LEU A 138 -11.43 -14.83 15.01
CA LEU A 138 -12.20 -15.88 15.67
C LEU A 138 -13.31 -15.29 16.53
N GLU A 139 -13.00 -14.34 17.40
CA GLU A 139 -13.99 -13.66 18.25
C GLU A 139 -15.05 -12.94 17.41
N SER A 140 -14.61 -12.19 16.39
CA SER A 140 -15.50 -11.46 15.48
C SER A 140 -16.44 -12.40 14.72
N ILE A 141 -15.93 -13.52 14.19
CA ILE A 141 -16.72 -14.50 13.45
C ILE A 141 -17.74 -15.17 14.37
N GLN A 142 -17.32 -15.64 15.54
CA GLN A 142 -18.22 -16.28 16.52
C GLN A 142 -19.39 -15.36 16.88
N LYS A 143 -19.11 -14.09 17.20
CA LYS A 143 -20.13 -13.09 17.53
C LYS A 143 -21.10 -12.83 16.38
N ARG A 144 -20.61 -12.82 15.12
CA ARG A 144 -21.44 -12.60 13.92
C ARG A 144 -22.31 -13.84 13.58
N LEU A 145 -21.83 -15.04 13.90
CA LEU A 145 -22.55 -16.28 13.67
C LEU A 145 -23.57 -16.61 14.78
N GLU A 146 -23.62 -15.87 15.88
CA GLU A 146 -24.67 -16.00 16.88
C GLU A 146 -26.07 -15.81 16.27
N LYS A 147 -27.09 -16.54 16.80
CA LYS A 147 -28.46 -16.60 16.24
C LYS A 147 -29.07 -15.22 15.92
N ASN A 148 -28.82 -14.21 16.78
CA ASN A 148 -29.39 -12.87 16.61
C ASN A 148 -28.70 -12.04 15.53
N ASN A 149 -27.41 -12.25 15.30
CA ASN A 149 -26.58 -11.50 14.34
C ASN A 149 -26.57 -12.17 12.96
N LYS A 150 -26.72 -13.48 12.91
CA LYS A 150 -26.72 -14.30 11.67
C LYS A 150 -27.76 -13.86 10.64
N LYS A 151 -28.87 -13.27 11.07
CA LYS A 151 -29.95 -12.76 10.21
C LYS A 151 -29.56 -11.54 9.37
N ASN A 152 -28.47 -10.86 9.73
CA ASN A 152 -27.97 -9.67 9.04
C ASN A 152 -26.92 -10.00 7.96
N LEU A 153 -26.56 -11.28 7.79
CA LEU A 153 -25.58 -11.74 6.80
C LEU A 153 -26.31 -12.28 5.57
N ASP A 154 -25.77 -11.98 4.38
CA ASP A 154 -26.19 -12.69 3.19
C ASP A 154 -25.60 -14.13 3.15
N GLU A 155 -26.09 -14.94 2.20
CA GLU A 155 -25.68 -16.35 2.12
C GLU A 155 -24.18 -16.53 1.83
N GLU A 156 -23.58 -15.64 1.03
CA GLU A 156 -22.17 -15.74 0.67
C GLU A 156 -21.28 -15.31 1.83
N GLN A 157 -21.63 -14.23 2.53
CA GLN A 157 -20.93 -13.80 3.74
C GLN A 157 -20.99 -14.89 4.82
N LEU A 158 -22.14 -15.55 4.95
CA LEU A 158 -22.31 -16.65 5.89
C LEU A 158 -21.36 -17.81 5.59
N LYS A 159 -21.31 -18.26 4.33
CA LYS A 159 -20.41 -19.33 3.88
C LYS A 159 -18.94 -18.96 4.09
N ILE A 160 -18.56 -17.74 3.74
CA ILE A 160 -17.18 -17.25 3.96
C ILE A 160 -16.81 -17.32 5.44
N LEU A 161 -17.68 -16.86 6.34
CA LEU A 161 -17.41 -16.85 7.78
C LEU A 161 -17.39 -18.27 8.38
N GLU A 162 -18.24 -19.18 7.91
CA GLU A 162 -18.24 -20.57 8.35
C GLU A 162 -16.97 -21.31 7.94
N ILE A 163 -16.50 -21.11 6.70
CA ILE A 163 -15.23 -21.68 6.21
C ILE A 163 -14.05 -21.05 6.95
N ALA A 164 -14.05 -19.73 7.16
CA ALA A 164 -12.99 -19.05 7.91
C ALA A 164 -12.89 -19.60 9.34
N LEU A 165 -14.04 -19.83 10.00
CA LEU A 165 -14.09 -20.43 11.34
C LEU A 165 -13.51 -21.85 11.36
N ASP A 166 -13.84 -22.67 10.36
CA ASP A 166 -13.28 -24.02 10.24
C ASP A 166 -11.75 -23.98 10.00
N CYS A 167 -11.28 -23.06 9.15
CA CYS A 167 -9.86 -22.89 8.89
C CYS A 167 -9.09 -22.50 10.18
N ILE A 168 -9.58 -21.51 10.93
CA ILE A 168 -8.93 -21.05 12.16
C ILE A 168 -8.92 -22.17 13.21
N ASN A 169 -10.05 -22.85 13.44
CA ASN A 169 -10.15 -23.90 14.47
C ASN A 169 -9.29 -25.13 14.15
N ASN A 170 -9.06 -25.44 12.88
CA ASN A 170 -8.34 -26.62 12.45
C ASN A 170 -6.94 -26.29 11.89
N SER A 171 -6.42 -25.07 12.11
CA SER A 171 -5.11 -24.63 11.63
C SER A 171 -4.90 -24.83 10.12
N LYS A 172 -5.97 -24.66 9.32
CA LYS A 172 -5.94 -24.72 7.87
C LYS A 172 -5.63 -23.34 7.30
N ASP A 173 -5.11 -23.31 6.06
CA ASP A 173 -4.84 -22.06 5.36
C ASP A 173 -6.15 -21.34 5.01
N ILE A 174 -6.38 -20.18 5.61
CA ILE A 174 -7.55 -19.33 5.35
C ILE A 174 -7.51 -18.71 3.93
N GLN A 175 -6.37 -18.72 3.25
CA GLN A 175 -6.23 -18.22 1.87
C GLN A 175 -7.08 -19.01 0.86
N ILE A 176 -7.51 -20.22 1.20
CA ILE A 176 -8.42 -21.03 0.38
C ILE A 176 -9.73 -20.31 0.02
N LEU A 177 -10.11 -19.30 0.80
CA LEU A 177 -11.28 -18.47 0.51
C LEU A 177 -11.15 -17.72 -0.81
N TYR A 178 -9.93 -17.33 -1.22
CA TYR A 178 -9.68 -16.66 -2.50
C TYR A 178 -9.86 -17.55 -3.73
N ASP A 179 -9.83 -18.88 -3.54
CA ASP A 179 -10.08 -19.85 -4.60
C ASP A 179 -11.59 -20.10 -4.80
N GLN A 180 -12.42 -19.76 -3.80
CA GLN A 180 -13.83 -20.10 -3.77
C GLN A 180 -14.76 -18.89 -3.92
N PHE A 181 -14.29 -17.69 -3.54
CA PHE A 181 -15.11 -16.48 -3.50
C PHE A 181 -14.41 -15.29 -4.14
N GLU A 182 -15.21 -14.35 -4.64
CA GLU A 182 -14.68 -13.09 -5.15
C GLU A 182 -13.99 -12.27 -4.05
N LYS A 183 -12.84 -11.69 -4.36
CA LYS A 183 -12.06 -10.84 -3.43
C LYS A 183 -12.91 -9.74 -2.77
N LYS A 184 -13.86 -9.16 -3.52
CA LYS A 184 -14.76 -8.11 -3.00
C LYS A 184 -15.59 -8.60 -1.83
N LEU A 185 -16.16 -9.79 -1.93
CA LEU A 185 -16.98 -10.41 -0.88
C LEU A 185 -16.15 -10.74 0.36
N ILE A 186 -14.95 -11.31 0.15
CA ILE A 186 -13.99 -11.58 1.22
C ILE A 186 -13.62 -10.27 1.95
N LYS A 187 -13.32 -9.20 1.20
CA LYS A 187 -12.99 -7.89 1.78
C LYS A 187 -14.15 -7.32 2.62
N GLN A 188 -15.40 -7.53 2.21
CA GLN A 188 -16.58 -7.11 2.95
C GLN A 188 -16.73 -7.85 4.28
N CYS A 189 -16.22 -9.06 4.41
CA CYS A 189 -16.21 -9.81 5.68
C CYS A 189 -15.27 -9.18 6.71
N GLY A 190 -14.28 -8.35 6.30
CA GLY A 190 -13.44 -7.56 7.19
C GLY A 190 -12.52 -8.39 8.08
N LEU A 191 -12.08 -9.57 7.61
CA LEU A 191 -11.15 -10.43 8.33
C LEU A 191 -9.73 -9.85 8.28
N LEU A 192 -9.11 -9.73 9.46
CA LEU A 192 -7.78 -9.11 9.60
C LEU A 192 -6.69 -10.00 9.01
N SER A 193 -6.77 -11.31 9.22
CA SER A 193 -5.83 -12.29 8.72
C SER A 193 -5.76 -12.37 7.19
N LEU A 194 -6.81 -11.90 6.50
CA LEU A 194 -6.90 -11.86 5.04
C LEU A 194 -6.50 -10.52 4.42
N LYS A 195 -6.13 -9.52 5.23
CA LYS A 195 -5.64 -8.26 4.67
C LYS A 195 -4.37 -8.49 3.86
N PRO A 196 -4.19 -7.76 2.73
CA PRO A 196 -2.95 -7.76 1.97
C PRO A 196 -1.76 -7.43 2.85
N LYS A 197 -0.64 -8.17 2.71
CA LYS A 197 0.52 -8.08 3.60
C LYS A 197 1.80 -7.78 2.83
N ILE A 198 2.65 -6.95 3.45
CA ILE A 198 4.02 -6.68 3.04
C ILE A 198 4.91 -6.98 4.24
N PHE A 199 5.98 -7.70 4.02
CA PHE A 199 6.98 -8.00 5.05
C PHE A 199 8.21 -7.12 4.82
N VAL A 200 8.60 -6.35 5.84
CA VAL A 200 9.79 -5.50 5.82
C VAL A 200 10.78 -6.05 6.84
N CYS A 201 11.77 -6.79 6.35
CA CYS A 201 12.90 -7.26 7.13
C CYS A 201 13.85 -6.09 7.36
N ASN A 202 13.83 -5.53 8.57
CA ASN A 202 14.74 -4.46 8.97
C ASN A 202 16.11 -5.05 9.36
N VAL A 203 17.13 -4.67 8.62
CA VAL A 203 18.51 -5.17 8.78
C VAL A 203 19.45 -4.04 9.17
N ASP A 204 20.62 -4.42 9.64
CA ASP A 204 21.76 -3.51 9.81
C ASP A 204 22.29 -2.99 8.47
N GLU A 205 23.17 -1.99 8.53
CA GLU A 205 23.75 -1.34 7.35
C GLU A 205 24.53 -2.32 6.45
N SER A 206 25.24 -3.27 7.05
CA SER A 206 26.08 -4.24 6.32
C SER A 206 25.26 -5.24 5.50
N SER A 207 24.02 -5.49 5.92
CA SER A 207 23.13 -6.51 5.37
C SER A 207 22.09 -5.96 4.36
N VAL A 208 22.07 -4.64 4.12
CA VAL A 208 21.01 -4.00 3.30
C VAL A 208 21.02 -4.46 1.84
N GLN A 209 22.18 -4.82 1.30
CA GLN A 209 22.33 -5.26 -0.10
C GLN A 209 21.90 -6.71 -0.33
N ASN A 210 22.38 -7.61 0.52
CA ASN A 210 22.31 -9.05 0.30
C ASN A 210 21.45 -9.78 1.34
N GLY A 211 21.01 -9.08 2.38
CA GLY A 211 20.38 -9.71 3.53
C GLY A 211 21.38 -10.41 4.44
N ASN A 212 20.87 -11.22 5.36
CA ASN A 212 21.62 -12.02 6.30
C ASN A 212 20.87 -13.33 6.60
N HIS A 213 21.40 -14.16 7.48
CA HIS A 213 20.81 -15.45 7.83
C HIS A 213 19.35 -15.33 8.35
N TYR A 214 18.98 -14.22 9.01
CA TYR A 214 17.59 -13.97 9.43
C TYR A 214 16.67 -13.76 8.25
N THR A 215 17.10 -12.96 7.27
CA THR A 215 16.31 -12.69 6.06
C THR A 215 16.20 -13.92 5.16
N GLU A 216 17.27 -14.73 5.09
CA GLU A 216 17.27 -16.00 4.34
C GLU A 216 16.27 -16.99 4.94
N ALA A 217 16.30 -17.21 6.26
CA ALA A 217 15.36 -18.07 6.97
C ALA A 217 13.91 -17.59 6.81
N PHE A 218 13.68 -16.26 6.90
CA PHE A 218 12.38 -15.67 6.73
C PHE A 218 11.83 -15.85 5.32
N ILE A 219 12.64 -15.56 4.30
CA ILE A 219 12.26 -15.71 2.88
C ILE A 219 12.01 -17.18 2.53
N ALA A 220 12.79 -18.12 3.07
CA ALA A 220 12.59 -19.54 2.87
C ALA A 220 11.21 -20.01 3.36
N LYS A 221 10.70 -19.44 4.45
CA LYS A 221 9.38 -19.79 5.01
C LYS A 221 8.20 -19.04 4.38
N PHE A 222 8.32 -17.72 4.19
CA PHE A 222 7.20 -16.86 3.77
C PHE A 222 7.28 -16.41 2.30
N GLY A 223 8.38 -16.70 1.62
CA GLY A 223 8.61 -16.34 0.22
C GLY A 223 9.12 -14.93 0.02
N ASN A 224 9.61 -14.67 -1.18
CA ASN A 224 10.22 -13.37 -1.55
C ASN A 224 9.22 -12.38 -2.16
N LYS A 225 8.03 -12.86 -2.59
CA LYS A 225 7.09 -12.05 -3.39
C LYS A 225 6.69 -10.74 -2.70
N ASN A 226 6.39 -10.78 -1.40
CA ASN A 226 5.94 -9.62 -0.62
C ASN A 226 6.95 -9.23 0.47
N THR A 227 8.18 -9.72 0.40
CA THR A 227 9.26 -9.43 1.36
C THR A 227 10.19 -8.37 0.80
N LEU A 228 10.54 -7.38 1.60
CA LEU A 228 11.52 -6.34 1.31
C LEU A 228 12.60 -6.37 2.40
N ILE A 229 13.85 -6.21 1.99
CA ILE A 229 14.98 -6.01 2.89
C ILE A 229 15.26 -4.51 2.92
N VAL A 230 15.22 -3.90 4.09
CA VAL A 230 15.36 -2.45 4.28
C VAL A 230 16.17 -2.20 5.54
N SER A 231 17.05 -1.21 5.55
CA SER A 231 17.61 -0.65 6.77
C SER A 231 16.93 0.68 7.08
N ALA A 232 16.14 0.72 8.15
CA ALA A 232 15.44 1.93 8.54
C ALA A 232 16.39 3.08 8.86
N ASP A 233 17.58 2.77 9.39
CA ASP A 233 18.61 3.75 9.72
C ASP A 233 19.23 4.35 8.46
N ILE A 234 19.57 3.52 7.46
CA ILE A 234 20.03 4.01 6.14
C ILE A 234 18.96 4.89 5.48
N GLU A 235 17.70 4.49 5.48
CA GLU A 235 16.64 5.29 4.91
C GLU A 235 16.51 6.66 5.59
N ASN A 236 16.67 6.69 6.90
CA ASN A 236 16.68 7.95 7.65
C ASN A 236 17.90 8.82 7.32
N GLN A 237 19.09 8.24 7.18
CA GLN A 237 20.31 8.94 6.76
C GLN A 237 20.15 9.51 5.33
N ILE A 238 19.69 8.69 4.38
CA ILE A 238 19.46 9.11 2.99
C ILE A 238 18.52 10.32 2.91
N ASN A 239 17.49 10.37 3.76
CA ASN A 239 16.53 11.48 3.74
C ASN A 239 17.09 12.80 4.27
N GLN A 240 18.18 12.77 5.01
CA GLN A 240 18.85 13.97 5.52
C GLN A 240 19.85 14.57 4.50
N LEU A 241 20.19 13.83 3.44
CA LEU A 241 21.15 14.25 2.41
C LEU A 241 20.49 15.06 1.30
N GLU A 242 21.23 15.96 0.69
CA GLU A 242 20.82 16.65 -0.53
C GLU A 242 20.90 15.72 -1.76
N ASN A 243 20.25 16.11 -2.87
CA ASN A 243 20.02 15.20 -4.01
C ASN A 243 21.31 14.59 -4.60
N ASP A 244 22.40 15.35 -4.67
CA ASP A 244 23.67 14.86 -5.23
C ASP A 244 24.43 13.97 -4.23
N GLU A 245 24.41 14.33 -2.95
CA GLU A 245 24.99 13.53 -1.88
C GLU A 245 24.22 12.19 -1.72
N LYS A 246 22.90 12.25 -1.84
CA LYS A 246 22.02 11.07 -1.82
C LYS A 246 22.38 10.04 -2.89
N LYS A 247 22.62 10.50 -4.13
CA LYS A 247 23.03 9.62 -5.24
C LYS A 247 24.39 8.98 -4.96
N ASN A 248 25.36 9.78 -4.51
CA ASN A 248 26.70 9.32 -4.18
C ASN A 248 26.70 8.31 -3.04
N TYR A 249 25.94 8.60 -1.98
CA TYR A 249 25.81 7.70 -0.83
C TYR A 249 25.16 6.37 -1.23
N MET A 250 24.04 6.40 -1.96
CA MET A 250 23.41 5.19 -2.47
C MET A 250 24.34 4.36 -3.37
N GLN A 251 25.15 5.01 -4.21
CA GLN A 251 26.14 4.33 -5.05
C GLN A 251 27.23 3.69 -4.21
N MET A 252 27.73 4.38 -3.18
CA MET A 252 28.74 3.88 -2.25
C MET A 252 28.29 2.62 -1.51
N ILE A 253 27.03 2.60 -1.06
CA ILE A 253 26.43 1.44 -0.37
C ILE A 253 25.79 0.44 -1.35
N GLY A 254 25.93 0.63 -2.66
CA GLY A 254 25.49 -0.28 -3.72
C GLY A 254 23.97 -0.39 -3.89
N LEU A 255 23.20 0.58 -3.40
CA LEU A 255 21.73 0.61 -3.55
C LEU A 255 21.32 1.31 -4.87
N LYS A 256 20.58 0.59 -5.72
CA LYS A 256 19.99 1.15 -6.95
C LYS A 256 18.72 1.96 -6.68
N ARG A 257 17.98 1.62 -5.63
CA ARG A 257 16.72 2.27 -5.21
C ARG A 257 16.64 2.30 -3.70
N THR A 258 15.99 3.30 -3.14
CA THR A 258 15.72 3.36 -1.70
C THR A 258 14.68 2.31 -1.30
N GLY A 259 14.78 1.77 -0.09
CA GLY A 259 13.78 0.86 0.47
C GLY A 259 12.40 1.50 0.56
N LEU A 260 12.34 2.81 0.84
CA LEU A 260 11.08 3.56 0.85
C LEU A 260 10.42 3.57 -0.53
N LYS A 261 11.17 3.82 -1.63
CA LYS A 261 10.63 3.74 -3.00
C LYS A 261 10.11 2.35 -3.30
N MET A 262 10.83 1.31 -2.90
CA MET A 262 10.39 -0.09 -3.08
C MET A 262 9.13 -0.39 -2.25
N LEU A 263 9.05 0.10 -1.01
CA LEU A 263 7.89 -0.11 -0.14
C LEU A 263 6.62 0.55 -0.71
N ILE A 264 6.73 1.80 -1.20
CA ILE A 264 5.61 2.50 -1.85
C ILE A 264 5.12 1.74 -3.08
N GLN A 265 6.03 1.30 -3.96
CA GLN A 265 5.69 0.51 -5.15
C GLN A 265 5.08 -0.84 -4.77
N LYS A 266 5.57 -1.48 -3.72
CA LYS A 266 5.02 -2.74 -3.21
C LYS A 266 3.61 -2.54 -2.65
N GLY A 267 3.36 -1.44 -1.93
CA GLY A 267 2.02 -1.06 -1.45
C GLY A 267 1.01 -0.98 -2.59
N TYR A 268 1.38 -0.31 -3.67
CA TYR A 268 0.58 -0.25 -4.89
C TYR A 268 0.27 -1.63 -5.47
N SER A 269 1.31 -2.46 -5.61
CA SER A 269 1.16 -3.82 -6.17
C SER A 269 0.26 -4.72 -5.32
N VAL A 270 0.43 -4.68 -3.99
CA VAL A 270 -0.31 -5.53 -3.05
C VAL A 270 -1.78 -5.10 -2.93
N LEU A 271 -2.03 -3.80 -3.07
CA LEU A 271 -3.38 -3.23 -3.09
C LEU A 271 -4.06 -3.34 -4.47
N GLU A 272 -3.37 -3.90 -5.46
CA GLU A 272 -3.86 -4.02 -6.85
C GLU A 272 -4.32 -2.66 -7.40
N LEU A 273 -3.43 -1.65 -7.30
CA LEU A 273 -3.68 -0.30 -7.78
C LEU A 273 -3.01 -0.07 -9.14
N ASP A 274 -3.70 0.68 -9.99
CA ASP A 274 -3.19 1.21 -11.24
C ASP A 274 -3.21 2.75 -11.20
N THR A 275 -2.46 3.37 -12.10
CA THR A 275 -2.39 4.83 -12.24
C THR A 275 -2.82 5.24 -13.64
N PHE A 276 -3.75 6.18 -13.74
CA PHE A 276 -3.98 6.92 -14.96
C PHE A 276 -3.56 8.37 -14.80
N PHE A 277 -3.42 9.09 -15.91
CA PHE A 277 -2.97 10.47 -15.91
C PHE A 277 -3.99 11.38 -16.60
N THR A 278 -4.06 12.61 -16.10
CA THR A 278 -4.59 13.75 -16.84
C THR A 278 -3.43 14.67 -17.17
N SER A 279 -3.32 15.13 -18.40
CA SER A 279 -2.18 15.93 -18.83
C SER A 279 -2.60 17.09 -19.73
N GLY A 280 -2.15 18.29 -19.37
CA GLY A 280 -2.42 19.53 -20.09
C GLY A 280 -1.45 20.65 -19.67
N PRO A 281 -1.52 21.84 -20.33
CA PRO A 281 -0.59 22.93 -20.08
C PRO A 281 -0.63 23.48 -18.65
N GLU A 282 -1.80 23.48 -18.00
CA GLU A 282 -1.93 24.00 -16.62
C GLU A 282 -1.46 22.99 -15.59
N GLU A 283 -1.81 21.70 -15.78
CA GLU A 283 -1.54 20.65 -14.81
C GLU A 283 -1.36 19.30 -15.49
N THR A 284 -0.37 18.53 -15.02
CA THR A 284 -0.30 17.08 -15.23
C THR A 284 -0.37 16.38 -13.89
N ARG A 285 -1.32 15.45 -13.78
CA ARG A 285 -1.63 14.77 -12.53
C ARG A 285 -1.79 13.27 -12.69
N ALA A 286 -1.26 12.53 -11.72
CA ALA A 286 -1.45 11.10 -11.57
C ALA A 286 -2.66 10.83 -10.65
N TRP A 287 -3.48 9.85 -11.03
CA TRP A 287 -4.68 9.43 -10.30
C TRP A 287 -4.62 7.94 -10.01
N THR A 288 -4.92 7.55 -8.79
CA THR A 288 -4.95 6.14 -8.38
C THR A 288 -6.33 5.56 -8.60
N ILE A 289 -6.37 4.37 -9.18
CA ILE A 289 -7.59 3.56 -9.35
C ILE A 289 -7.34 2.12 -8.89
N GLN A 290 -8.41 1.43 -8.55
CA GLN A 290 -8.36 -0.03 -8.40
C GLN A 290 -8.15 -0.67 -9.78
N LYS A 291 -7.37 -1.74 -9.82
CA LYS A 291 -7.21 -2.55 -11.03
C LYS A 291 -8.56 -3.01 -11.57
N ASN A 292 -8.70 -3.04 -12.88
CA ASN A 292 -9.96 -3.32 -13.56
C ASN A 292 -11.06 -2.26 -13.35
N CYS A 293 -10.68 -1.03 -13.02
CA CYS A 293 -11.61 0.09 -12.90
C CYS A 293 -12.19 0.51 -14.25
N THR A 294 -13.51 0.73 -14.34
CA THR A 294 -14.15 1.25 -15.54
C THR A 294 -13.94 2.75 -15.69
N ALA A 295 -14.01 3.26 -16.92
CA ALA A 295 -13.80 4.68 -17.21
C ALA A 295 -14.72 5.63 -16.41
N PRO A 296 -16.03 5.37 -16.20
CA PRO A 296 -16.86 6.21 -15.32
C PRO A 296 -16.36 6.26 -13.87
N LYS A 297 -15.94 5.13 -13.32
CA LYS A 297 -15.40 5.08 -11.95
C LYS A 297 -14.07 5.82 -11.85
N ALA A 298 -13.20 5.69 -12.86
CA ALA A 298 -11.96 6.45 -12.93
C ALA A 298 -12.24 7.97 -13.02
N ALA A 299 -13.26 8.40 -13.76
CA ALA A 299 -13.72 9.78 -13.79
C ALA A 299 -14.21 10.25 -12.40
N GLY A 300 -14.82 9.36 -11.63
CA GLY A 300 -15.27 9.58 -10.26
C GLY A 300 -14.15 9.91 -9.27
N GLU A 301 -12.93 9.40 -9.50
CA GLU A 301 -11.75 9.75 -8.70
C GLU A 301 -11.35 11.23 -8.86
N ILE A 302 -11.71 11.85 -9.99
CA ILE A 302 -11.51 13.30 -10.21
C ILE A 302 -12.62 14.08 -9.50
N HIS A 303 -13.87 13.73 -9.79
CA HIS A 303 -15.05 14.33 -9.18
C HIS A 303 -16.29 13.44 -9.37
N THR A 304 -17.15 13.37 -8.35
CA THR A 304 -18.37 12.56 -8.40
C THR A 304 -19.32 12.93 -9.55
N ASP A 305 -19.34 14.19 -9.95
CA ASP A 305 -20.17 14.63 -11.09
C ASP A 305 -19.63 14.11 -12.42
N PHE A 306 -18.33 13.86 -12.55
CA PHE A 306 -17.73 13.25 -13.74
C PHE A 306 -18.16 11.80 -13.90
N GLU A 307 -18.33 11.06 -12.80
CA GLU A 307 -18.87 9.70 -12.83
C GLU A 307 -20.34 9.71 -13.26
N LYS A 308 -21.16 10.55 -12.60
CA LYS A 308 -22.60 10.64 -12.87
C LYS A 308 -22.91 11.11 -14.27
N GLY A 309 -22.22 12.15 -14.73
CA GLY A 309 -22.41 12.76 -16.05
C GLY A 309 -21.57 12.14 -17.16
N PHE A 310 -20.88 11.02 -16.94
CA PHE A 310 -19.95 10.43 -17.88
C PHE A 310 -20.57 10.15 -19.26
N ILE A 311 -19.93 10.67 -20.30
CA ILE A 311 -20.30 10.42 -21.71
C ILE A 311 -19.28 9.48 -22.36
N ARG A 312 -17.99 9.86 -22.33
CA ARG A 312 -16.89 9.10 -22.94
C ARG A 312 -15.54 9.60 -22.40
N ALA A 313 -14.50 8.80 -22.61
CA ALA A 313 -13.12 9.17 -22.33
C ALA A 313 -12.34 9.25 -23.66
N GLU A 314 -11.65 10.36 -23.89
CA GLU A 314 -10.58 10.44 -24.88
C GLU A 314 -9.33 9.84 -24.24
N THR A 315 -8.83 8.77 -24.83
CA THR A 315 -7.79 7.91 -24.22
C THR A 315 -6.59 7.75 -25.13
N ILE A 316 -5.40 7.95 -24.60
CA ILE A 316 -4.12 7.68 -25.28
C ILE A 316 -3.25 6.87 -24.30
N GLY A 317 -2.62 5.78 -24.78
CA GLY A 317 -1.64 5.06 -23.97
C GLY A 317 -0.37 5.88 -23.77
N TYR A 318 0.32 5.69 -22.63
CA TYR A 318 1.51 6.45 -22.26
C TYR A 318 2.59 6.48 -23.37
N GLU A 319 2.96 5.31 -23.90
CA GLU A 319 4.00 5.22 -24.94
C GLU A 319 3.62 5.97 -26.23
N ASP A 320 2.35 5.86 -26.66
CA ASP A 320 1.83 6.58 -27.81
C ASP A 320 1.83 8.10 -27.58
N PHE A 321 1.51 8.55 -26.36
CA PHE A 321 1.50 9.96 -26.00
C PHE A 321 2.91 10.58 -26.04
N ILE A 322 3.89 9.87 -25.46
CA ILE A 322 5.28 10.33 -25.46
C ILE A 322 5.86 10.33 -26.90
N THR A 323 5.69 9.23 -27.64
CA THR A 323 6.22 9.08 -29.00
C THR A 323 5.65 10.14 -29.96
N ASN A 324 4.38 10.50 -29.79
CA ASN A 324 3.72 11.52 -30.62
C ASN A 324 3.81 12.95 -30.05
N ASN A 325 4.55 13.13 -28.96
CA ASN A 325 4.76 14.44 -28.33
C ASN A 325 3.43 15.16 -28.00
N GLY A 326 2.49 14.46 -27.37
CA GLY A 326 1.28 15.00 -26.76
C GLY A 326 -0.02 14.77 -27.56
N TRP A 327 -1.08 15.42 -27.11
CA TRP A 327 -2.48 15.21 -27.56
C TRP A 327 -2.69 15.43 -29.05
N VAL A 328 -2.19 16.56 -29.61
CA VAL A 328 -2.48 16.97 -30.97
C VAL A 328 -1.95 15.95 -31.99
N ASN A 329 -0.67 15.61 -31.87
CA ASN A 329 -0.06 14.67 -32.79
C ASN A 329 -0.59 13.23 -32.59
N SER A 330 -0.85 12.82 -31.37
CA SER A 330 -1.48 11.51 -31.09
C SER A 330 -2.84 11.40 -31.76
N LYS A 331 -3.64 12.48 -31.75
CA LYS A 331 -4.93 12.53 -32.44
C LYS A 331 -4.75 12.47 -33.97
N THR A 332 -3.85 13.26 -34.53
CA THR A 332 -3.57 13.29 -35.97
C THR A 332 -3.08 11.93 -36.46
N ASN A 333 -2.28 11.24 -35.67
CA ASN A 333 -1.72 9.92 -35.99
C ASN A 333 -2.66 8.76 -35.64
N GLY A 334 -3.94 9.03 -35.30
CA GLY A 334 -4.95 8.01 -35.03
C GLY A 334 -4.72 7.19 -33.74
N LYS A 335 -3.93 7.71 -32.79
CA LYS A 335 -3.61 7.03 -31.53
C LYS A 335 -4.58 7.36 -30.40
N MET A 336 -5.38 8.42 -30.56
CA MET A 336 -6.42 8.76 -29.60
C MET A 336 -7.66 7.91 -29.87
N ARG A 337 -8.09 7.18 -28.84
CA ARG A 337 -9.31 6.37 -28.83
C ARG A 337 -10.43 7.10 -28.13
N LEU A 338 -11.67 6.81 -28.49
CA LEU A 338 -12.87 7.26 -27.81
C LEU A 338 -13.49 6.06 -27.11
N GLU A 339 -13.42 6.04 -25.79
CA GLU A 339 -13.82 4.90 -24.98
C GLU A 339 -15.13 5.18 -24.23
N GLY A 340 -16.01 4.17 -24.20
CA GLY A 340 -17.31 4.22 -23.55
C GLY A 340 -17.28 3.78 -22.07
N LYS A 341 -18.49 3.53 -21.53
CA LYS A 341 -18.70 3.22 -20.11
C LYS A 341 -18.06 1.90 -19.67
N ASP A 342 -17.95 0.94 -20.58
CA ASP A 342 -17.46 -0.41 -20.29
C ASP A 342 -15.93 -0.53 -20.44
N TYR A 343 -15.26 0.56 -20.84
CA TYR A 343 -13.82 0.55 -20.98
C TYR A 343 -13.14 0.37 -19.64
N ILE A 344 -12.27 -0.63 -19.55
CA ILE A 344 -11.40 -0.86 -18.41
C ILE A 344 -10.12 -0.03 -18.60
N VAL A 345 -9.92 0.93 -17.71
CA VAL A 345 -8.74 1.80 -17.72
C VAL A 345 -7.48 0.97 -17.47
N LYS A 346 -6.46 1.22 -18.29
CA LYS A 346 -5.17 0.56 -18.18
C LYS A 346 -4.16 1.43 -17.43
N ASP A 347 -3.24 0.79 -16.72
CA ASP A 347 -2.14 1.51 -16.09
C ASP A 347 -1.33 2.30 -17.12
N GLY A 348 -1.16 3.59 -16.88
CA GLY A 348 -0.48 4.51 -17.78
C GLY A 348 -1.38 5.18 -18.85
N ASP A 349 -2.68 4.95 -18.88
CA ASP A 349 -3.55 5.69 -19.79
C ASP A 349 -3.57 7.19 -19.45
N ILE A 350 -3.53 8.03 -20.49
CA ILE A 350 -3.78 9.46 -20.39
C ILE A 350 -5.22 9.71 -20.82
N LEU A 351 -6.03 10.24 -19.89
CA LEU A 351 -7.47 10.36 -20.05
C LEU A 351 -7.92 11.83 -20.04
N ASN A 352 -8.89 12.14 -20.92
CA ASN A 352 -9.64 13.37 -20.89
C ASN A 352 -11.13 13.01 -20.94
N PHE A 353 -11.83 13.22 -19.83
CA PHE A 353 -13.22 12.84 -19.68
C PHE A 353 -14.18 13.89 -20.25
N ARG A 354 -15.18 13.43 -20.99
CA ARG A 354 -16.32 14.21 -21.46
C ARG A 354 -17.54 13.83 -20.63
N PHE A 355 -18.17 14.79 -20.01
CA PHE A 355 -19.30 14.62 -19.11
C PHE A 355 -20.31 15.74 -19.27
N ASN A 356 -21.55 15.47 -18.91
CA ASN A 356 -22.61 16.49 -18.78
C ASN A 356 -22.65 16.96 -17.31
N THR A 357 -22.80 18.26 -17.11
CA THR A 357 -23.06 18.89 -15.80
C THR A 357 -24.54 18.81 -15.44
#